data_c1a57f014c21fe1213ccef9169525c0f
#
_entry.id   c1a57f014c21fe1213ccef9169525c0f
#
_cell.length_a   1.000
_cell.length_b   1.000
_cell.length_c   1.000
_cell.angle_alpha   90.00
_cell.angle_beta   90.00
_cell.angle_gamma   90.00
#
_symmetry.space_group_name_H-M   'P 1'
#
loop_
_entity.id
_entity.type
_entity.pdbx_description
1 polymer ?
#
loop_
_entity_poly.entity_id
_entity_poly.type
_entity_poly.pdbx_seq_one_letter_code
_entity_poly.pdbx_strand_id
1 'polypeptide(L)'
;MHLSFTAPLVETARLNEPGETQPPNERVEEYLSKRLTVSADDEACSLAAPPRPLTASAQFRRFEMGYRCPGDKHIALHSEVFLDLVPSHVSLAQIQTSDGRLIQQLFTKDNQTFAASGKDESMRDAGFLQYVQMGIMHIFTGADHMSFLLGLVLISRRLRDLVFAVTGFTIGHSATLALAVTGIIRPHAEFIDALVALTIAMIGAENIAVATHRPGIVAGGLAGMLLLMAAGSFLGFGGLPSLILLGAGLFAANYLMLSGHLRDAARLRIVVTIVFGLIHGFGFAADLLELRLPSEQLFSILLGFNLGVEIGQLMLVLAALGAVALLRRAKLALPRPIVVDTVSAGLVGLGMYWFIGRSYV
;
A
#
# COMPACT_ATOMS: atom_id res chain seq x y z
N MET A 1 -23.84 -1.32 -22.59
CA MET A 1 -23.22 -1.47 -21.25
C MET A 1 -22.27 -0.31 -21.02
N HIS A 2 -22.27 0.29 -19.83
CA HIS A 2 -21.32 1.33 -19.44
C HIS A 2 -20.39 0.78 -18.36
N LEU A 3 -19.09 1.00 -18.54
CA LEU A 3 -18.04 0.59 -17.63
C LEU A 3 -17.27 1.84 -17.19
N SER A 4 -17.07 2.02 -15.90
CA SER A 4 -16.18 3.04 -15.36
C SER A 4 -14.93 2.35 -14.79
N PHE A 5 -13.77 2.75 -15.28
CA PHE A 5 -12.48 2.25 -14.84
C PHE A 5 -11.73 3.36 -14.11
N THR A 6 -11.21 3.07 -12.92
CA THR A 6 -10.41 3.99 -12.13
C THR A 6 -9.07 3.34 -11.79
N ALA A 7 -7.97 4.05 -12.01
CA ALA A 7 -6.63 3.59 -11.68
C ALA A 7 -5.83 4.67 -10.95
N PRO A 8 -4.97 4.29 -9.98
CA PRO A 8 -4.01 5.19 -9.37
C PRO A 8 -3.05 5.80 -10.42
N LEU A 9 -2.61 7.04 -10.21
CA LEU A 9 -1.62 7.69 -11.06
C LEU A 9 -0.31 6.89 -11.14
N VAL A 10 0.09 6.27 -10.04
CA VAL A 10 1.29 5.42 -9.95
C VAL A 10 1.20 4.23 -10.92
N GLU A 11 0.03 3.63 -11.06
CA GLU A 11 -0.16 2.50 -12.00
C GLU A 11 -0.20 3.00 -13.44
N THR A 12 -0.91 4.11 -13.71
CA THR A 12 -0.92 4.70 -15.07
C THR A 12 0.45 5.22 -15.48
N ALA A 13 1.29 5.71 -14.55
CA ALA A 13 2.66 6.15 -14.83
C ALA A 13 3.58 5.03 -15.34
N ARG A 14 3.21 3.75 -15.18
CA ARG A 14 3.93 2.62 -15.79
C ARG A 14 3.83 2.58 -17.32
N LEU A 15 2.89 3.32 -17.88
CA LEU A 15 2.74 3.50 -19.32
C LEU A 15 3.55 4.69 -19.86
N ASN A 16 4.35 5.35 -19.01
CA ASN A 16 5.18 6.50 -19.41
C ASN A 16 6.29 6.11 -20.36
N GLU A 17 6.59 7.02 -21.27
CA GLU A 17 7.85 7.03 -22.01
C GLU A 17 8.95 7.76 -21.22
N PRO A 18 10.22 7.53 -21.55
CA PRO A 18 11.32 8.21 -20.88
C PRO A 18 11.17 9.74 -20.90
N GLY A 19 11.15 10.34 -19.72
CA GLY A 19 11.02 11.80 -19.55
C GLY A 19 9.60 12.31 -19.29
N GLU A 20 8.59 11.44 -19.30
CA GLU A 20 7.22 11.81 -18.94
C GLU A 20 6.97 11.64 -17.42
N THR A 21 6.17 12.52 -16.84
CA THR A 21 5.67 12.37 -15.46
C THR A 21 4.37 11.57 -15.41
N GLN A 22 3.52 11.72 -16.44
CA GLN A 22 2.28 10.98 -16.61
C GLN A 22 2.03 10.71 -18.10
N PRO A 23 1.45 9.55 -18.48
CA PRO A 23 1.13 9.27 -19.87
C PRO A 23 -0.03 10.14 -20.34
N PRO A 24 -0.07 10.56 -21.63
CA PRO A 24 -1.22 11.25 -22.19
C PRO A 24 -2.48 10.37 -22.12
N ASN A 25 -3.68 11.00 -22.09
CA ASN A 25 -4.94 10.27 -22.02
C ASN A 25 -5.09 9.26 -23.17
N GLU A 26 -4.72 9.64 -24.37
CA GLU A 26 -4.82 8.82 -25.58
C GLU A 26 -4.07 7.49 -25.44
N ARG A 27 -2.90 7.49 -24.79
CA ARG A 27 -2.12 6.25 -24.56
C ARG A 27 -2.82 5.33 -23.54
N VAL A 28 -3.38 5.90 -22.48
CA VAL A 28 -4.15 5.12 -21.50
C VAL A 28 -5.44 4.58 -22.12
N GLU A 29 -6.14 5.37 -22.91
CA GLU A 29 -7.35 4.98 -23.64
C GLU A 29 -7.09 3.82 -24.60
N GLU A 30 -6.00 3.90 -25.36
CA GLU A 30 -5.57 2.82 -26.26
C GLU A 30 -5.21 1.56 -25.50
N TYR A 31 -4.49 1.70 -24.38
CA TYR A 31 -4.11 0.58 -23.51
C TYR A 31 -5.34 -0.11 -22.93
N LEU A 32 -6.28 0.66 -22.35
CA LEU A 32 -7.53 0.14 -21.78
C LEU A 32 -8.40 -0.55 -22.83
N SER A 33 -8.49 0.01 -24.04
CA SER A 33 -9.28 -0.55 -25.15
C SER A 33 -8.81 -1.94 -25.57
N LYS A 34 -7.54 -2.24 -25.39
CA LYS A 34 -6.92 -3.53 -25.74
C LYS A 34 -7.00 -4.55 -24.61
N ARG A 35 -7.08 -4.11 -23.36
CA ARG A 35 -6.96 -4.94 -22.15
C ARG A 35 -8.27 -5.15 -21.40
N LEU A 36 -9.28 -4.37 -21.73
CA LEU A 36 -10.64 -4.52 -21.20
C LEU A 36 -11.56 -4.92 -22.35
N THR A 37 -12.08 -6.13 -22.30
CA THR A 37 -12.98 -6.65 -23.32
C THR A 37 -14.28 -7.12 -22.70
N VAL A 38 -15.37 -6.90 -23.39
CA VAL A 38 -16.72 -7.34 -22.98
C VAL A 38 -17.24 -8.29 -24.05
N SER A 39 -17.86 -9.36 -23.64
CA SER A 39 -18.62 -10.27 -24.51
C SER A 39 -20.05 -10.45 -24.00
N ALA A 40 -20.96 -10.76 -24.90
CA ALA A 40 -22.33 -11.12 -24.57
C ALA A 40 -22.71 -12.38 -25.37
N ASP A 41 -23.21 -13.40 -24.70
CA ASP A 41 -23.55 -14.69 -25.32
C ASP A 41 -22.38 -15.29 -26.14
N ASP A 42 -21.14 -15.21 -25.62
CA ASP A 42 -19.87 -15.61 -26.24
C ASP A 42 -19.47 -14.79 -27.50
N GLU A 43 -20.21 -13.76 -27.88
CA GLU A 43 -19.82 -12.83 -28.93
C GLU A 43 -19.19 -11.55 -28.36
N ALA A 44 -18.07 -11.10 -28.97
CA ALA A 44 -17.37 -9.90 -28.51
C ALA A 44 -18.21 -8.64 -28.75
N CYS A 45 -18.38 -7.84 -27.70
CA CYS A 45 -18.99 -6.51 -27.79
C CYS A 45 -18.01 -5.51 -28.41
N SER A 46 -18.52 -4.63 -29.27
CA SER A 46 -17.72 -3.54 -29.83
C SER A 46 -17.73 -2.31 -28.91
N LEU A 47 -16.60 -1.61 -28.84
CA LEU A 47 -16.54 -0.31 -28.17
C LEU A 47 -17.45 0.69 -28.94
N ALA A 48 -18.34 1.35 -28.25
CA ALA A 48 -19.26 2.30 -28.84
C ALA A 48 -18.58 3.63 -29.24
N ALA A 49 -17.55 4.00 -28.47
CA ALA A 49 -16.67 5.15 -28.66
C ALA A 49 -15.36 4.91 -27.90
N PRO A 50 -14.26 5.63 -28.22
CA PRO A 50 -13.04 5.60 -27.42
C PRO A 50 -13.34 5.89 -25.93
N PRO A 51 -12.55 5.32 -25.00
CA PRO A 51 -12.66 5.64 -23.59
C PRO A 51 -12.62 7.15 -23.35
N ARG A 52 -13.43 7.68 -22.45
CA ARG A 52 -13.49 9.10 -22.14
C ARG A 52 -12.93 9.36 -20.76
N PRO A 53 -11.97 10.29 -20.58
CA PRO A 53 -11.49 10.65 -19.28
C PRO A 53 -12.58 11.37 -18.51
N LEU A 54 -12.76 10.98 -17.24
CA LEU A 54 -13.67 11.60 -16.29
C LEU A 54 -12.88 12.33 -15.20
N THR A 55 -13.52 13.27 -14.52
CA THR A 55 -12.93 13.90 -13.34
C THR A 55 -12.76 12.87 -12.23
N ALA A 56 -11.55 12.78 -11.69
CA ALA A 56 -11.18 11.95 -10.56
C ALA A 56 -10.46 12.80 -9.50
N SER A 57 -10.22 12.23 -8.31
CA SER A 57 -9.34 12.88 -7.31
C SER A 57 -7.90 12.99 -7.83
N ALA A 58 -7.10 13.86 -7.21
CA ALA A 58 -5.77 14.24 -7.70
C ALA A 58 -4.79 13.07 -7.89
N GLN A 59 -5.07 11.91 -7.27
CA GLN A 59 -4.21 10.72 -7.29
C GLN A 59 -4.70 9.61 -8.22
N PHE A 60 -5.87 9.79 -8.87
CA PHE A 60 -6.49 8.79 -9.71
C PHE A 60 -6.82 9.33 -11.09
N ARG A 61 -6.88 8.43 -12.06
CA ARG A 61 -7.46 8.68 -13.38
C ARG A 61 -8.67 7.79 -13.56
N ARG A 62 -9.76 8.36 -14.08
CA ARG A 62 -11.00 7.64 -14.33
C ARG A 62 -11.35 7.74 -15.81
N PHE A 63 -11.76 6.62 -16.37
CA PHE A 63 -12.20 6.53 -17.76
C PHE A 63 -13.57 5.86 -17.83
N GLU A 64 -14.44 6.38 -18.67
CA GLU A 64 -15.73 5.77 -19.00
C GLU A 64 -15.64 5.10 -20.37
N MET A 65 -16.17 3.89 -20.46
CA MET A 65 -16.22 3.10 -21.69
C MET A 65 -17.63 2.61 -21.93
N GLY A 66 -18.13 2.77 -23.15
CA GLY A 66 -19.41 2.26 -23.59
C GLY A 66 -19.23 1.08 -24.55
N TYR A 67 -19.93 -0.03 -24.31
CA TYR A 67 -19.90 -1.19 -25.18
C TYR A 67 -21.27 -1.42 -25.82
N ARG A 68 -21.28 -1.76 -27.13
CA ARG A 68 -22.43 -2.26 -27.87
C ARG A 68 -22.31 -3.75 -27.99
N CYS A 69 -23.26 -4.48 -27.43
CA CYS A 69 -23.30 -5.93 -27.44
C CYS A 69 -24.38 -6.44 -28.39
N PRO A 70 -24.16 -7.56 -29.07
CA PRO A 70 -25.16 -8.17 -29.96
C PRO A 70 -26.33 -8.78 -29.20
N GLY A 71 -26.15 -9.04 -27.88
CA GLY A 71 -27.15 -9.56 -26.96
C GLY A 71 -27.10 -8.88 -25.60
N ASP A 72 -28.02 -9.20 -24.73
CA ASP A 72 -28.12 -8.69 -23.35
C ASP A 72 -28.03 -9.80 -22.29
N LYS A 73 -27.87 -11.06 -22.71
CA LYS A 73 -27.76 -12.24 -21.85
C LYS A 73 -26.29 -12.61 -21.70
N HIS A 74 -25.92 -13.21 -20.58
CA HIS A 74 -24.58 -13.76 -20.29
C HIS A 74 -23.41 -12.80 -20.63
N ILE A 75 -23.45 -11.59 -20.06
CA ILE A 75 -22.37 -10.63 -20.23
C ILE A 75 -21.13 -11.12 -19.47
N ALA A 76 -20.00 -11.19 -20.17
CA ALA A 76 -18.70 -11.47 -19.55
C ALA A 76 -17.77 -10.26 -19.74
N LEU A 77 -17.04 -9.94 -18.68
CA LEU A 77 -16.00 -8.91 -18.65
C LEU A 77 -14.66 -9.59 -18.46
N HIS A 78 -13.72 -9.35 -19.37
CA HIS A 78 -12.35 -9.81 -19.25
C HIS A 78 -11.42 -8.62 -19.07
N SER A 79 -10.52 -8.69 -18.08
CA SER A 79 -9.59 -7.64 -17.72
C SER A 79 -8.17 -8.19 -17.57
N GLU A 80 -7.26 -7.68 -18.40
CA GLU A 80 -5.80 -7.88 -18.28
C GLU A 80 -5.08 -6.57 -17.90
N VAL A 81 -5.81 -5.57 -17.46
CA VAL A 81 -5.26 -4.24 -17.20
C VAL A 81 -4.18 -4.32 -16.13
N PHE A 82 -2.99 -3.79 -16.47
CA PHE A 82 -1.75 -3.79 -15.70
C PHE A 82 -1.17 -5.16 -15.31
N LEU A 83 -1.83 -6.28 -15.61
CA LEU A 83 -1.33 -7.62 -15.27
C LEU A 83 -0.07 -8.01 -16.06
N ASP A 84 0.11 -7.44 -17.25
CA ASP A 84 1.32 -7.57 -18.07
C ASP A 84 2.51 -6.78 -17.52
N LEU A 85 2.25 -5.67 -16.83
CA LEU A 85 3.26 -4.79 -16.22
C LEU A 85 3.55 -5.19 -14.77
N VAL A 86 2.52 -5.63 -14.05
CA VAL A 86 2.58 -6.03 -12.63
C VAL A 86 1.76 -7.29 -12.44
N PRO A 87 2.38 -8.48 -12.45
CA PRO A 87 1.66 -9.75 -12.29
C PRO A 87 0.84 -9.90 -11.00
N SER A 88 1.16 -9.09 -9.99
CA SER A 88 0.44 -9.04 -8.70
C SER A 88 -0.65 -7.95 -8.65
N HIS A 89 -0.88 -7.24 -9.77
CA HIS A 89 -1.91 -6.21 -9.82
C HIS A 89 -3.30 -6.80 -9.56
N VAL A 90 -4.11 -6.06 -8.83
CA VAL A 90 -5.49 -6.41 -8.52
C VAL A 90 -6.37 -5.24 -8.94
N SER A 91 -7.33 -5.51 -9.84
CA SER A 91 -8.33 -4.54 -10.25
C SER A 91 -9.70 -4.91 -9.70
N LEU A 92 -10.48 -3.92 -9.29
CA LEU A 92 -11.88 -4.10 -8.93
C LEU A 92 -12.77 -3.49 -9.99
N ALA A 93 -13.70 -4.26 -10.54
CA ALA A 93 -14.79 -3.76 -11.36
C ALA A 93 -16.10 -3.72 -10.57
N GLN A 94 -16.83 -2.64 -10.74
CA GLN A 94 -18.23 -2.53 -10.31
C GLN A 94 -19.12 -2.59 -11.53
N ILE A 95 -19.99 -3.58 -11.57
CA ILE A 95 -20.88 -3.85 -12.70
C ILE A 95 -22.31 -3.63 -12.21
N GLN A 96 -23.01 -2.66 -12.77
CA GLN A 96 -24.43 -2.48 -12.51
C GLN A 96 -25.23 -3.26 -13.54
N THR A 97 -26.00 -4.24 -13.06
CA THR A 97 -26.89 -5.04 -13.90
C THR A 97 -28.16 -4.27 -14.25
N SER A 98 -28.88 -4.70 -15.29
CA SER A 98 -30.11 -4.04 -15.75
C SER A 98 -31.24 -4.02 -14.73
N ASP A 99 -31.22 -4.93 -13.74
CA ASP A 99 -32.14 -5.00 -12.60
C ASP A 99 -31.72 -4.12 -11.42
N GLY A 100 -30.67 -3.29 -11.60
CA GLY A 100 -30.18 -2.34 -10.61
C GLY A 100 -29.26 -2.94 -9.55
N ARG A 101 -28.95 -4.24 -9.61
CA ARG A 101 -28.00 -4.87 -8.70
C ARG A 101 -26.58 -4.42 -9.03
N LEU A 102 -25.77 -4.16 -8.01
CA LEU A 102 -24.37 -3.85 -8.12
C LEU A 102 -23.56 -5.10 -7.83
N ILE A 103 -22.83 -5.57 -8.83
CA ILE A 103 -21.89 -6.70 -8.71
C ILE A 103 -20.49 -6.13 -8.67
N GLN A 104 -19.67 -6.62 -7.75
CA GLN A 104 -18.27 -6.26 -7.67
C GLN A 104 -17.43 -7.49 -7.96
N GLN A 105 -16.47 -7.35 -8.86
CA GLN A 105 -15.58 -8.41 -9.27
C GLN A 105 -14.13 -7.99 -9.13
N LEU A 106 -13.34 -8.86 -8.48
CA LEU A 106 -11.91 -8.73 -8.36
C LEU A 106 -11.22 -9.44 -9.53
N PHE A 107 -10.38 -8.71 -10.27
CA PHE A 107 -9.55 -9.27 -11.33
C PHE A 107 -8.11 -9.41 -10.83
N THR A 108 -7.57 -10.60 -11.01
CA THR A 108 -6.19 -10.96 -10.68
C THR A 108 -5.61 -11.73 -11.85
N LYS A 109 -4.31 -12.02 -11.83
CA LYS A 109 -3.67 -12.86 -12.84
C LYS A 109 -4.36 -14.22 -13.02
N ASP A 110 -4.88 -14.80 -11.93
CA ASP A 110 -5.52 -16.11 -11.93
C ASP A 110 -7.05 -16.04 -12.17
N ASN A 111 -7.63 -14.83 -12.11
CA ASN A 111 -9.06 -14.59 -12.31
C ASN A 111 -9.25 -13.33 -13.16
N GLN A 112 -9.14 -13.48 -14.48
CA GLN A 112 -9.20 -12.39 -15.45
C GLN A 112 -10.58 -12.20 -16.08
N THR A 113 -11.51 -13.15 -15.89
CA THR A 113 -12.81 -13.13 -16.53
C THR A 113 -13.93 -13.21 -15.51
N PHE A 114 -14.89 -12.34 -15.63
CA PHE A 114 -16.16 -12.37 -14.92
C PHE A 114 -17.29 -12.62 -15.91
N ALA A 115 -18.11 -13.64 -15.70
CA ALA A 115 -19.30 -13.90 -16.47
C ALA A 115 -20.54 -13.61 -15.61
N ALA A 116 -21.34 -12.62 -16.00
CA ALA A 116 -22.66 -12.37 -15.42
C ALA A 116 -23.66 -13.41 -15.95
N SER A 117 -23.49 -14.68 -15.57
CA SER A 117 -24.54 -15.68 -15.77
C SER A 117 -25.55 -15.52 -14.64
N GLY A 118 -26.83 -15.53 -14.95
CA GLY A 118 -27.93 -15.28 -14.02
C GLY A 118 -28.10 -16.26 -12.84
N LYS A 119 -27.03 -16.92 -12.44
CA LYS A 119 -26.85 -17.66 -11.18
C LYS A 119 -25.75 -16.96 -10.40
N ASP A 120 -26.16 -16.13 -9.50
CA ASP A 120 -25.52 -15.55 -8.34
C ASP A 120 -24.15 -16.16 -7.95
N GLU A 121 -23.08 -15.73 -8.58
CA GLU A 121 -21.76 -15.67 -7.94
C GLU A 121 -21.30 -14.23 -7.93
N SER A 122 -22.06 -13.43 -7.17
CA SER A 122 -21.69 -12.06 -6.81
C SER A 122 -20.51 -12.08 -5.83
N MET A 123 -19.83 -10.96 -5.63
CA MET A 123 -18.90 -10.77 -4.50
C MET A 123 -19.54 -11.01 -3.12
N ARG A 124 -20.86 -11.26 -3.04
CA ARG A 124 -21.49 -11.88 -1.88
C ARG A 124 -20.91 -13.25 -1.59
N ASP A 125 -20.39 -13.94 -2.64
CA ASP A 125 -19.69 -15.22 -2.59
C ASP A 125 -18.17 -15.13 -2.82
N ALA A 126 -17.62 -13.91 -3.01
CA ALA A 126 -16.19 -13.70 -2.82
C ALA A 126 -15.91 -14.06 -1.37
N GLY A 127 -15.53 -15.33 -1.19
CA GLY A 127 -15.44 -15.91 0.14
C GLY A 127 -14.48 -15.07 0.96
N PHE A 128 -14.73 -14.92 2.24
CA PHE A 128 -13.84 -14.30 3.23
C PHE A 128 -12.35 -14.58 2.97
N LEU A 129 -12.06 -15.77 2.40
CA LEU A 129 -10.71 -16.17 2.01
C LEU A 129 -10.07 -15.27 0.93
N GLN A 130 -10.85 -14.69 0.02
CA GLN A 130 -10.32 -13.78 -1.01
C GLN A 130 -9.87 -12.46 -0.39
N TYR A 131 -10.57 -11.96 0.63
CA TYR A 131 -10.12 -10.79 1.39
C TYR A 131 -8.85 -11.07 2.18
N VAL A 132 -8.73 -12.28 2.75
CA VAL A 132 -7.49 -12.73 3.39
C VAL A 132 -6.34 -12.78 2.38
N GLN A 133 -6.57 -13.37 1.21
CA GLN A 133 -5.56 -13.40 0.15
C GLN A 133 -5.14 -12.00 -0.30
N MET A 134 -6.09 -11.08 -0.45
CA MET A 134 -5.81 -9.68 -0.79
C MET A 134 -4.91 -9.01 0.26
N GLY A 135 -5.18 -9.23 1.55
CA GLY A 135 -4.32 -8.72 2.64
C GLY A 135 -2.92 -9.32 2.64
N ILE A 136 -2.78 -10.63 2.36
CA ILE A 136 -1.48 -11.28 2.21
C ILE A 136 -0.72 -10.65 1.05
N MET A 137 -1.34 -10.53 -0.11
CA MET A 137 -0.72 -9.96 -1.31
C MET A 137 -0.32 -8.50 -1.11
N HIS A 138 -1.12 -7.71 -0.41
CA HIS A 138 -0.80 -6.32 -0.05
C HIS A 138 0.56 -6.21 0.67
N ILE A 139 0.87 -7.11 1.59
CA ILE A 139 2.17 -7.14 2.29
C ILE A 139 3.32 -7.52 1.34
N PHE A 140 3.12 -8.52 0.47
CA PHE A 140 4.17 -8.99 -0.43
C PHE A 140 4.42 -8.05 -1.63
N THR A 141 3.45 -7.24 -2.01
CA THR A 141 3.62 -6.25 -3.09
C THR A 141 4.00 -4.86 -2.58
N GLY A 142 3.71 -4.56 -1.30
CA GLY A 142 4.02 -3.29 -0.67
C GLY A 142 5.50 -3.18 -0.27
N ALA A 143 6.33 -2.51 -1.09
CA ALA A 143 7.75 -2.29 -0.77
C ALA A 143 7.95 -1.57 0.57
N ASP A 144 7.05 -0.66 0.93
CA ASP A 144 7.04 0.05 2.20
C ASP A 144 6.88 -0.92 3.38
N HIS A 145 5.91 -1.86 3.29
CA HIS A 145 5.66 -2.86 4.33
C HIS A 145 6.82 -3.85 4.47
N MET A 146 7.35 -4.34 3.35
CA MET A 146 8.51 -5.25 3.36
C MET A 146 9.73 -4.59 3.98
N SER A 147 10.02 -3.33 3.62
CA SER A 147 11.15 -2.56 4.16
C SER A 147 10.99 -2.31 5.66
N PHE A 148 9.81 -1.93 6.09
CA PHE A 148 9.49 -1.72 7.50
C PHE A 148 9.64 -3.00 8.34
N LEU A 149 9.07 -4.12 7.87
CA LEU A 149 9.20 -5.42 8.54
C LEU A 149 10.64 -5.91 8.61
N LEU A 150 11.42 -5.70 7.55
CA LEU A 150 12.84 -6.02 7.56
C LEU A 150 13.56 -5.25 8.68
N GLY A 151 13.28 -3.97 8.84
CA GLY A 151 13.81 -3.16 9.94
C GLY A 151 13.45 -3.70 11.32
N LEU A 152 12.18 -4.12 11.51
CA LEU A 152 11.71 -4.72 12.76
C LEU A 152 12.40 -6.07 13.07
N VAL A 153 12.61 -6.91 12.06
CA VAL A 153 13.31 -8.20 12.20
C VAL A 153 14.75 -7.99 12.67
N LEU A 154 15.43 -6.98 12.12
CA LEU A 154 16.82 -6.68 12.48
C LEU A 154 16.98 -6.23 13.94
N ILE A 155 16.09 -5.38 14.43
CA ILE A 155 16.17 -4.83 15.79
C ILE A 155 15.65 -5.78 16.86
N SER A 156 14.78 -6.70 16.50
CA SER A 156 14.12 -7.58 17.45
C SER A 156 15.08 -8.68 17.94
N ARG A 157 15.16 -8.84 19.25
CA ARG A 157 16.00 -9.86 19.89
C ARG A 157 15.25 -11.15 20.17
N ARG A 158 13.94 -11.06 20.43
CA ARG A 158 13.05 -12.17 20.78
C ARG A 158 11.89 -12.23 19.79
N LEU A 159 11.57 -13.42 19.32
CA LEU A 159 10.43 -13.61 18.40
C LEU A 159 9.11 -13.10 18.99
N ARG A 160 8.89 -13.30 20.28
CA ARG A 160 7.68 -12.82 20.96
C ARG A 160 7.51 -11.30 20.84
N ASP A 161 8.59 -10.53 21.06
CA ASP A 161 8.55 -9.08 21.01
C ASP A 161 8.32 -8.59 19.56
N LEU A 162 8.87 -9.30 18.57
CA LEU A 162 8.62 -9.06 17.18
C LEU A 162 7.15 -9.31 16.80
N VAL A 163 6.57 -10.44 17.23
CA VAL A 163 5.16 -10.75 16.99
C VAL A 163 4.27 -9.65 17.59
N PHE A 164 4.50 -9.25 18.85
CA PHE A 164 3.72 -8.16 19.45
C PHE A 164 3.87 -6.82 18.72
N ALA A 165 5.06 -6.50 18.22
CA ALA A 165 5.26 -5.29 17.42
C ALA A 165 4.51 -5.34 16.08
N VAL A 166 4.52 -6.50 15.41
CA VAL A 166 3.77 -6.75 14.17
C VAL A 166 2.27 -6.66 14.41
N THR A 167 1.75 -7.37 15.42
CA THR A 167 0.32 -7.31 15.79
C THR A 167 -0.09 -5.88 16.20
N GLY A 168 0.77 -5.16 16.95
CA GLY A 168 0.54 -3.75 17.26
C GLY A 168 0.38 -2.88 16.03
N PHE A 169 1.24 -3.09 15.03
CA PHE A 169 1.12 -2.42 13.73
C PHE A 169 -0.22 -2.75 13.05
N THR A 170 -0.61 -4.04 12.99
CA THR A 170 -1.88 -4.45 12.37
C THR A 170 -3.09 -3.84 13.10
N ILE A 171 -3.06 -3.72 14.42
CA ILE A 171 -4.13 -3.07 15.19
C ILE A 171 -4.25 -1.58 14.78
N GLY A 172 -3.13 -0.85 14.73
CA GLY A 172 -3.12 0.54 14.28
C GLY A 172 -3.63 0.69 12.86
N HIS A 173 -3.11 -0.13 11.94
CA HIS A 173 -3.51 -0.19 10.54
C HIS A 173 -5.01 -0.44 10.37
N SER A 174 -5.54 -1.44 11.06
CA SER A 174 -6.97 -1.78 11.04
C SER A 174 -7.86 -0.64 11.54
N ALA A 175 -7.43 0.04 12.60
CA ALA A 175 -8.20 1.14 13.19
C ALA A 175 -8.34 2.31 12.19
N THR A 176 -7.26 2.77 11.59
CA THR A 176 -7.30 3.90 10.64
C THR A 176 -7.94 3.51 9.30
N LEU A 177 -7.73 2.29 8.84
CA LEU A 177 -8.42 1.78 7.68
C LEU A 177 -9.95 1.79 7.90
N ALA A 178 -10.43 1.32 9.05
CA ALA A 178 -11.85 1.35 9.39
C ALA A 178 -12.38 2.79 9.50
N LEU A 179 -11.66 3.71 10.13
CA LEU A 179 -12.05 5.11 10.27
C LEU A 179 -12.15 5.82 8.90
N ALA A 180 -11.24 5.51 7.99
CA ALA A 180 -11.24 6.11 6.67
C ALA A 180 -12.36 5.53 5.79
N VAL A 181 -12.51 4.20 5.72
CA VAL A 181 -13.51 3.55 4.87
C VAL A 181 -14.93 3.86 5.32
N THR A 182 -15.16 4.08 6.63
CA THR A 182 -16.45 4.56 7.15
C THR A 182 -16.70 6.04 6.89
N GLY A 183 -15.71 6.77 6.34
CA GLY A 183 -15.84 8.19 6.03
C GLY A 183 -15.73 9.13 7.24
N ILE A 184 -15.43 8.59 8.44
CA ILE A 184 -15.25 9.37 9.68
C ILE A 184 -14.04 10.29 9.55
N ILE A 185 -12.94 9.79 8.95
CA ILE A 185 -11.73 10.56 8.70
C ILE A 185 -11.37 10.43 7.21
N ARG A 186 -11.10 11.57 6.57
CA ARG A 186 -10.60 11.61 5.18
C ARG A 186 -9.13 12.01 5.19
N PRO A 187 -8.20 11.07 5.02
CA PRO A 187 -6.77 11.39 5.01
C PRO A 187 -6.38 12.16 3.75
N HIS A 188 -5.36 13.02 3.87
CA HIS A 188 -4.68 13.60 2.73
C HIS A 188 -3.57 12.62 2.31
N ALA A 189 -3.82 11.84 1.28
CA ALA A 189 -2.96 10.72 0.88
C ALA A 189 -1.51 11.16 0.63
N GLU A 190 -1.30 12.31 -0.02
CA GLU A 190 0.02 12.90 -0.27
C GLU A 190 0.88 13.09 1.00
N PHE A 191 0.26 13.49 2.12
CA PHE A 191 0.98 13.64 3.40
C PHE A 191 1.25 12.28 4.05
N ILE A 192 0.30 11.37 3.92
CA ILE A 192 0.40 10.03 4.50
C ILE A 192 1.51 9.23 3.84
N ASP A 193 1.61 9.25 2.51
CA ASP A 193 2.63 8.50 1.77
C ASP A 193 4.05 8.95 2.14
N ALA A 194 4.25 10.23 2.35
CA ALA A 194 5.51 10.73 2.85
C ALA A 194 5.79 10.25 4.29
N LEU A 195 4.78 10.30 5.18
CA LEU A 195 4.94 9.82 6.56
C LEU A 195 5.19 8.32 6.63
N VAL A 196 4.58 7.51 5.77
CA VAL A 196 4.87 6.06 5.62
C VAL A 196 6.36 5.86 5.34
N ALA A 197 6.92 6.59 4.37
CA ALA A 197 8.35 6.51 4.06
C ALA A 197 9.24 6.94 5.23
N LEU A 198 8.84 7.98 5.98
CA LEU A 198 9.55 8.41 7.19
C LEU A 198 9.58 7.32 8.26
N THR A 199 8.51 6.52 8.43
CA THR A 199 8.51 5.42 9.42
C THR A 199 9.57 4.37 9.11
N ILE A 200 9.86 4.10 7.83
CA ILE A 200 10.92 3.19 7.39
C ILE A 200 12.29 3.76 7.75
N ALA A 201 12.51 5.05 7.47
CA ALA A 201 13.75 5.72 7.86
C ALA A 201 13.94 5.71 9.39
N MET A 202 12.87 5.89 10.16
CA MET A 202 12.92 5.87 11.62
C MET A 202 13.31 4.52 12.21
N ILE A 203 12.76 3.41 11.68
CA ILE A 203 13.16 2.05 12.12
C ILE A 203 14.61 1.78 11.75
N GLY A 204 15.06 2.18 10.56
CA GLY A 204 16.46 2.11 10.17
C GLY A 204 17.39 2.93 11.10
N ALA A 205 16.97 4.15 11.43
CA ALA A 205 17.67 5.03 12.36
C ALA A 205 17.73 4.45 13.79
N GLU A 206 16.65 3.84 14.28
CA GLU A 206 16.64 3.15 15.59
C GLU A 206 17.66 1.99 15.61
N ASN A 207 17.69 1.18 14.54
CA ASN A 207 18.69 0.11 14.41
C ASN A 207 20.11 0.66 14.54
N ILE A 208 20.42 1.77 13.84
CA ILE A 208 21.74 2.42 13.90
C ILE A 208 22.00 2.99 15.29
N ALA A 209 21.03 3.66 15.90
CA ALA A 209 21.15 4.25 17.24
C ALA A 209 21.49 3.17 18.30
N VAL A 210 20.81 2.02 18.22
CA VAL A 210 21.04 0.87 19.11
C VAL A 210 22.39 0.20 18.82
N ALA A 211 22.76 0.03 17.56
CA ALA A 211 24.01 -0.62 17.18
C ALA A 211 25.24 0.23 17.55
N THR A 212 25.17 1.53 17.34
CA THR A 212 26.30 2.46 17.59
C THR A 212 26.39 2.95 19.05
N HIS A 213 25.34 2.73 19.86
CA HIS A 213 25.18 3.32 21.19
C HIS A 213 25.26 4.86 21.21
N ARG A 214 24.85 5.51 20.10
CA ARG A 214 24.87 6.98 19.93
C ARG A 214 23.50 7.55 19.55
N PRO A 215 22.46 7.32 20.38
CA PRO A 215 21.10 7.73 20.03
C PRO A 215 20.97 9.24 19.81
N GLY A 216 21.73 10.06 20.58
CA GLY A 216 21.69 11.52 20.45
C GLY A 216 22.18 12.04 19.09
N ILE A 217 23.19 11.41 18.49
CA ILE A 217 23.69 11.79 17.17
C ILE A 217 22.67 11.45 16.10
N VAL A 218 22.11 10.25 16.15
CA VAL A 218 21.12 9.79 15.17
C VAL A 218 19.82 10.59 15.28
N ALA A 219 19.34 10.81 16.50
CA ALA A 219 18.16 11.62 16.79
C ALA A 219 18.35 13.08 16.31
N GLY A 220 19.51 13.68 16.64
CA GLY A 220 19.85 15.04 16.22
C GLY A 220 19.99 15.20 14.71
N GLY A 221 20.56 14.19 14.02
CA GLY A 221 20.66 14.18 12.56
C GLY A 221 19.29 14.14 11.88
N LEU A 222 18.43 13.18 12.28
CA LEU A 222 17.09 13.03 11.69
C LEU A 222 16.20 14.24 12.03
N ALA A 223 16.16 14.65 13.30
CA ALA A 223 15.36 15.80 13.72
C ALA A 223 15.86 17.11 13.09
N GLY A 224 17.17 17.32 13.02
CA GLY A 224 17.78 18.49 12.38
C GLY A 224 17.41 18.60 10.91
N MET A 225 17.40 17.47 10.18
CA MET A 225 16.96 17.44 8.79
C MET A 225 15.47 17.79 8.66
N LEU A 226 14.59 17.21 9.49
CA LEU A 226 13.17 17.52 9.48
C LEU A 226 12.90 18.99 9.86
N LEU A 227 13.70 19.57 10.76
CA LEU A 227 13.64 21.01 11.09
C LEU A 227 14.06 21.89 9.91
N LEU A 228 15.10 21.52 9.16
CA LEU A 228 15.51 22.23 7.94
C LEU A 228 14.41 22.15 6.87
N MET A 229 13.78 20.99 6.68
CA MET A 229 12.65 20.84 5.76
C MET A 229 11.45 21.69 6.25
N ALA A 230 11.16 21.74 7.55
CA ALA A 230 10.10 22.57 8.12
C ALA A 230 10.37 24.07 7.88
N ALA A 231 11.60 24.51 8.05
CA ALA A 231 11.99 25.89 7.73
C ALA A 231 11.85 26.19 6.23
N GLY A 232 12.24 25.26 5.36
CA GLY A 232 12.03 25.37 3.91
C GLY A 232 10.54 25.47 3.56
N SER A 233 9.71 24.60 4.13
CA SER A 233 8.25 24.61 3.93
C SER A 233 7.61 25.92 4.42
N PHE A 234 8.07 26.47 5.55
CA PHE A 234 7.63 27.78 6.03
C PHE A 234 7.98 28.92 5.07
N LEU A 235 9.08 28.78 4.33
CA LEU A 235 9.51 29.72 3.28
C LEU A 235 8.85 29.47 1.92
N GLY A 236 7.93 28.51 1.84
CA GLY A 236 7.19 28.16 0.60
C GLY A 236 7.86 27.10 -0.28
N PHE A 237 8.87 26.41 0.24
CA PHE A 237 9.51 25.27 -0.46
C PHE A 237 8.97 23.95 0.06
N GLY A 238 8.30 23.17 -0.78
CA GLY A 238 7.80 21.82 -0.47
C GLY A 238 6.28 21.74 -0.23
N GLY A 239 5.71 20.53 -0.37
CA GLY A 239 4.28 20.25 -0.26
C GLY A 239 3.80 19.96 1.17
N LEU A 240 4.68 19.41 2.05
CA LEU A 240 4.30 19.08 3.42
C LEU A 240 4.22 20.31 4.33
N PRO A 241 3.14 20.50 5.11
CA PRO A 241 3.02 21.57 6.08
C PRO A 241 4.16 21.54 7.11
N SER A 242 4.73 22.72 7.40
CA SER A 242 5.82 22.86 8.38
C SER A 242 5.48 22.29 9.77
N LEU A 243 4.20 22.38 10.18
CA LEU A 243 3.73 21.84 11.46
C LEU A 243 3.84 20.29 11.52
N ILE A 244 3.55 19.59 10.41
CA ILE A 244 3.70 18.14 10.31
C ILE A 244 5.18 17.77 10.43
N LEU A 245 6.07 18.49 9.74
CA LEU A 245 7.51 18.26 9.78
C LEU A 245 8.10 18.51 11.17
N LEU A 246 7.64 19.56 11.86
CA LEU A 246 8.03 19.86 13.25
C LEU A 246 7.56 18.77 14.22
N GLY A 247 6.30 18.33 14.09
CA GLY A 247 5.74 17.24 14.90
C GLY A 247 6.48 15.92 14.66
N ALA A 248 6.76 15.58 13.42
CA ALA A 248 7.53 14.39 13.04
C ALA A 248 8.97 14.47 13.58
N GLY A 249 9.62 15.63 13.50
CA GLY A 249 10.97 15.83 14.06
C GLY A 249 11.01 15.68 15.57
N LEU A 250 10.04 16.26 16.28
CA LEU A 250 9.91 16.12 17.72
C LEU A 250 9.64 14.66 18.13
N PHE A 251 8.74 13.98 17.42
CA PHE A 251 8.45 12.57 17.65
C PHE A 251 9.68 11.70 17.42
N ALA A 252 10.39 11.88 16.29
CA ALA A 252 11.58 11.13 15.94
C ALA A 252 12.70 11.33 16.99
N ALA A 253 12.95 12.57 17.41
CA ALA A 253 13.96 12.88 18.42
C ALA A 253 13.65 12.17 19.74
N ASN A 254 12.41 12.31 20.24
CA ASN A 254 12.01 11.70 21.51
C ASN A 254 12.05 10.17 21.44
N TYR A 255 11.54 9.58 20.34
CA TYR A 255 11.54 8.14 20.15
C TYR A 255 12.96 7.55 20.14
N LEU A 256 13.86 8.10 19.32
CA LEU A 256 15.23 7.61 19.18
C LEU A 256 16.04 7.80 20.46
N MET A 257 15.86 8.92 21.15
CA MET A 257 16.50 9.15 22.45
C MET A 257 16.01 8.15 23.50
N LEU A 258 14.69 7.95 23.59
CA LEU A 258 14.10 7.06 24.57
C LEU A 258 14.49 5.60 24.29
N SER A 259 14.38 5.14 23.04
CA SER A 259 14.72 3.76 22.65
C SER A 259 16.19 3.43 22.91
N GLY A 260 17.08 4.40 22.70
CA GLY A 260 18.53 4.23 22.92
C GLY A 260 18.94 4.22 24.39
N HIS A 261 18.14 4.76 25.31
CA HIS A 261 18.44 4.78 26.75
C HIS A 261 17.76 3.64 27.53
N LEU A 262 16.73 3.03 26.98
CA LEU A 262 16.02 1.91 27.64
C LEU A 262 16.84 0.61 27.51
N ARG A 263 17.01 -0.11 28.62
CA ARG A 263 17.62 -1.46 28.63
C ARG A 263 16.82 -2.46 27.78
N ASP A 264 15.50 -2.31 27.77
CA ASP A 264 14.58 -3.10 26.94
C ASP A 264 13.51 -2.15 26.37
N ALA A 265 13.69 -1.81 25.08
CA ALA A 265 12.78 -0.94 24.36
C ALA A 265 11.61 -1.70 23.69
N ALA A 266 11.43 -3.01 23.96
CA ALA A 266 10.41 -3.82 23.31
C ALA A 266 9.00 -3.25 23.51
N ARG A 267 8.65 -2.83 24.72
CA ARG A 267 7.32 -2.22 25.02
C ARG A 267 7.12 -0.90 24.29
N LEU A 268 8.17 -0.07 24.25
CA LEU A 268 8.13 1.20 23.51
C LEU A 268 7.89 0.94 22.02
N ARG A 269 8.56 -0.07 21.44
CA ARG A 269 8.37 -0.45 20.04
C ARG A 269 6.94 -0.87 19.74
N ILE A 270 6.30 -1.65 20.61
CA ILE A 270 4.89 -2.02 20.43
C ILE A 270 4.00 -0.78 20.33
N VAL A 271 4.20 0.21 21.21
CA VAL A 271 3.41 1.46 21.15
C VAL A 271 3.70 2.24 19.86
N VAL A 272 4.97 2.34 19.49
CA VAL A 272 5.37 3.07 18.29
C VAL A 272 4.94 2.36 17.02
N THR A 273 4.96 1.04 16.98
CA THR A 273 4.44 0.29 15.81
C THR A 273 2.93 0.42 15.66
N ILE A 274 2.17 0.59 16.75
CA ILE A 274 0.74 0.98 16.66
C ILE A 274 0.61 2.33 15.95
N VAL A 275 1.40 3.34 16.35
CA VAL A 275 1.38 4.67 15.72
C VAL A 275 1.78 4.58 14.23
N PHE A 276 2.79 3.78 13.90
CA PHE A 276 3.19 3.56 12.51
C PHE A 276 2.09 2.83 11.72
N GLY A 277 1.44 1.84 12.33
CA GLY A 277 0.27 1.19 11.75
C GLY A 277 -0.87 2.17 11.46
N LEU A 278 -1.15 3.12 12.38
CA LEU A 278 -2.14 4.18 12.13
C LEU A 278 -1.81 4.99 10.88
N ILE A 279 -0.54 5.32 10.64
CA ILE A 279 -0.10 6.05 9.45
C ILE A 279 -0.29 5.18 8.19
N HIS A 280 0.20 3.94 8.21
CA HIS A 280 0.13 3.03 7.05
C HIS A 280 -1.32 2.67 6.66
N GLY A 281 -2.21 2.52 7.65
CA GLY A 281 -3.62 2.22 7.36
C GLY A 281 -4.35 3.34 6.63
N PHE A 282 -3.98 4.61 6.87
CA PHE A 282 -4.48 5.72 6.07
C PHE A 282 -3.94 5.74 4.64
N GLY A 283 -2.70 5.29 4.40
CA GLY A 283 -2.13 5.20 3.05
C GLY A 283 -2.93 4.28 2.15
N PHE A 284 -3.26 3.08 2.63
CA PHE A 284 -4.08 2.13 1.87
C PHE A 284 -5.57 2.51 1.79
N ALA A 285 -6.05 3.28 2.76
CA ALA A 285 -7.46 3.67 2.80
C ALA A 285 -7.87 4.55 1.62
N ALA A 286 -6.96 5.36 1.07
CA ALA A 286 -7.24 6.19 -0.10
C ALA A 286 -7.61 5.31 -1.31
N ASP A 287 -6.88 4.23 -1.55
CA ASP A 287 -7.15 3.27 -2.61
C ASP A 287 -8.50 2.56 -2.40
N LEU A 288 -8.80 2.21 -1.15
CA LEU A 288 -10.03 1.48 -0.81
C LEU A 288 -11.29 2.36 -0.90
N LEU A 289 -11.19 3.65 -0.59
CA LEU A 289 -12.31 4.62 -0.69
C LEU A 289 -12.78 4.83 -2.13
N GLU A 290 -11.86 4.80 -3.10
CA GLU A 290 -12.20 4.91 -4.52
C GLU A 290 -13.01 3.70 -5.02
N LEU A 291 -12.91 2.56 -4.35
CA LEU A 291 -13.62 1.33 -4.71
C LEU A 291 -15.11 1.34 -4.36
N ARG A 292 -15.62 2.35 -3.61
CA ARG A 292 -17.02 2.49 -3.20
C ARG A 292 -17.65 1.18 -2.71
N LEU A 293 -16.99 0.55 -1.74
CA LEU A 293 -17.39 -0.75 -1.21
C LEU A 293 -18.81 -0.73 -0.61
N PRO A 294 -19.60 -1.81 -0.77
CA PRO A 294 -20.92 -1.91 -0.16
C PRO A 294 -20.82 -1.88 1.37
N SER A 295 -21.61 -1.04 2.01
CA SER A 295 -21.62 -0.89 3.47
C SER A 295 -21.92 -2.20 4.22
N GLU A 296 -22.72 -3.08 3.63
CA GLU A 296 -23.13 -4.37 4.22
C GLU A 296 -21.98 -5.37 4.35
N GLN A 297 -20.98 -5.27 3.48
CA GLN A 297 -19.82 -6.22 3.46
C GLN A 297 -18.55 -5.63 4.08
N LEU A 298 -18.57 -4.35 4.42
CA LEU A 298 -17.41 -3.61 4.89
C LEU A 298 -16.71 -4.30 6.06
N PHE A 299 -17.48 -4.86 7.01
CA PHE A 299 -16.94 -5.59 8.14
C PHE A 299 -16.17 -6.85 7.71
N SER A 300 -16.74 -7.66 6.82
CA SER A 300 -16.10 -8.88 6.31
C SER A 300 -14.84 -8.57 5.51
N ILE A 301 -14.87 -7.52 4.68
CA ILE A 301 -13.73 -7.05 3.89
C ILE A 301 -12.61 -6.61 4.83
N LEU A 302 -12.90 -5.72 5.77
CA LEU A 302 -11.92 -5.20 6.72
C LEU A 302 -11.32 -6.31 7.59
N LEU A 303 -12.16 -7.22 8.10
CA LEU A 303 -11.71 -8.32 8.95
C LEU A 303 -10.83 -9.29 8.14
N GLY A 304 -11.28 -9.73 6.96
CA GLY A 304 -10.53 -10.65 6.11
C GLY A 304 -9.22 -10.05 5.64
N PHE A 305 -9.25 -8.80 5.15
CA PHE A 305 -8.06 -8.08 4.72
C PHE A 305 -7.03 -7.94 5.86
N ASN A 306 -7.43 -7.45 7.03
CA ASN A 306 -6.49 -7.27 8.14
C ASN A 306 -5.97 -8.60 8.71
N LEU A 307 -6.78 -9.67 8.68
CA LEU A 307 -6.29 -11.01 9.00
C LEU A 307 -5.25 -11.47 7.97
N GLY A 308 -5.46 -11.17 6.69
CA GLY A 308 -4.50 -11.42 5.62
C GLY A 308 -3.21 -10.63 5.79
N VAL A 309 -3.29 -9.38 6.17
CA VAL A 309 -2.14 -8.52 6.50
C VAL A 309 -1.31 -9.16 7.62
N GLU A 310 -1.93 -9.57 8.73
CA GLU A 310 -1.24 -10.23 9.86
C GLU A 310 -0.57 -11.53 9.42
N ILE A 311 -1.28 -12.39 8.68
CA ILE A 311 -0.72 -13.63 8.14
C ILE A 311 0.45 -13.35 7.21
N GLY A 312 0.33 -12.41 6.28
CA GLY A 312 1.39 -12.03 5.33
C GLY A 312 2.64 -11.53 6.03
N GLN A 313 2.48 -10.69 7.05
CA GLN A 313 3.59 -10.21 7.89
C GLN A 313 4.28 -11.35 8.63
N LEU A 314 3.54 -12.24 9.25
CA LEU A 314 4.12 -13.40 9.96
C LEU A 314 4.82 -14.35 8.98
N MET A 315 4.27 -14.58 7.80
CA MET A 315 4.94 -15.36 6.74
C MET A 315 6.27 -14.72 6.32
N LEU A 316 6.31 -13.41 6.11
CA LEU A 316 7.53 -12.69 5.75
C LEU A 316 8.58 -12.75 6.88
N VAL A 317 8.16 -12.58 8.12
CA VAL A 317 9.03 -12.74 9.30
C VAL A 317 9.63 -14.14 9.36
N LEU A 318 8.80 -15.19 9.21
CA LEU A 318 9.26 -16.58 9.23
C LEU A 318 10.20 -16.88 8.06
N ALA A 319 9.90 -16.35 6.86
CA ALA A 319 10.78 -16.48 5.70
C ALA A 319 12.15 -15.82 5.95
N ALA A 320 12.19 -14.61 6.50
CA ALA A 320 13.43 -13.92 6.85
C ALA A 320 14.26 -14.69 7.89
N LEU A 321 13.61 -15.18 8.95
CA LEU A 321 14.28 -15.99 9.98
C LEU A 321 14.79 -17.32 9.41
N GLY A 322 13.99 -17.97 8.55
CA GLY A 322 14.37 -19.19 7.85
C GLY A 322 15.57 -18.98 6.93
N ALA A 323 15.61 -17.89 6.18
CA ALA A 323 16.74 -17.52 5.34
C ALA A 323 18.01 -17.32 6.17
N VAL A 324 17.94 -16.60 7.28
CA VAL A 324 19.08 -16.44 8.20
C VAL A 324 19.54 -17.79 8.77
N ALA A 325 18.63 -18.66 9.16
CA ALA A 325 18.95 -19.98 9.67
C ALA A 325 19.64 -20.86 8.59
N LEU A 326 19.16 -20.80 7.36
CA LEU A 326 19.74 -21.52 6.22
C LEU A 326 21.16 -21.04 5.90
N LEU A 327 21.36 -19.70 5.83
CA LEU A 327 22.68 -19.09 5.60
C LEU A 327 23.68 -19.48 6.69
N ARG A 328 23.24 -19.54 7.95
CA ARG A 328 24.08 -20.00 9.07
C ARG A 328 24.47 -21.47 8.92
N ARG A 329 23.52 -22.35 8.54
CA ARG A 329 23.80 -23.77 8.30
C ARG A 329 24.78 -23.96 7.13
N ALA A 330 24.64 -23.18 6.08
CA ALA A 330 25.52 -23.18 4.92
C ALA A 330 26.88 -22.51 5.17
N LYS A 331 27.16 -22.01 6.38
CA LYS A 331 28.36 -21.24 6.74
C LYS A 331 28.57 -19.98 5.85
N LEU A 332 27.52 -19.46 5.25
CA LEU A 332 27.53 -18.26 4.39
C LEU A 332 27.04 -17.00 5.15
N ALA A 333 26.72 -17.14 6.45
CA ALA A 333 26.22 -16.02 7.24
C ALA A 333 27.31 -14.97 7.49
N LEU A 334 27.06 -13.75 7.07
CA LEU A 334 27.87 -12.59 7.40
C LEU A 334 27.78 -12.28 8.91
N PRO A 335 28.79 -11.63 9.49
CA PRO A 335 28.73 -11.14 10.87
C PRO A 335 27.49 -10.23 11.07
N ARG A 336 26.73 -10.51 12.13
CA ARG A 336 25.50 -9.76 12.44
C ARG A 336 25.67 -8.25 12.42
N PRO A 337 26.75 -7.65 12.99
CA PRO A 337 26.95 -6.20 12.94
C PRO A 337 26.97 -5.66 11.50
N ILE A 338 27.72 -6.30 10.59
CA ILE A 338 27.82 -5.85 9.20
C ILE A 338 26.43 -5.86 8.53
N VAL A 339 25.66 -6.93 8.73
CA VAL A 339 24.31 -7.05 8.15
C VAL A 339 23.39 -5.96 8.72
N VAL A 340 23.38 -5.80 10.05
CA VAL A 340 22.54 -4.79 10.71
C VAL A 340 22.91 -3.39 10.23
N ASP A 341 24.19 -3.04 10.23
CA ASP A 341 24.66 -1.70 9.86
C ASP A 341 24.36 -1.38 8.39
N THR A 342 24.67 -2.33 7.47
CA THR A 342 24.47 -2.11 6.02
C THR A 342 22.98 -2.02 5.68
N VAL A 343 22.17 -2.96 6.19
CA VAL A 343 20.73 -2.97 5.86
C VAL A 343 20.02 -1.78 6.51
N SER A 344 20.39 -1.41 7.74
CA SER A 344 19.80 -0.26 8.42
C SER A 344 20.15 1.06 7.72
N ALA A 345 21.41 1.21 7.25
CA ALA A 345 21.80 2.36 6.44
C ALA A 345 21.01 2.41 5.11
N GLY A 346 20.81 1.24 4.49
CA GLY A 346 19.96 1.12 3.31
C GLY A 346 18.51 1.53 3.57
N LEU A 347 17.92 1.10 4.70
CA LEU A 347 16.56 1.48 5.10
C LEU A 347 16.43 2.98 5.37
N VAL A 348 17.41 3.59 6.04
CA VAL A 348 17.43 5.05 6.22
C VAL A 348 17.51 5.75 4.88
N GLY A 349 18.44 5.33 4.00
CA GLY A 349 18.61 5.92 2.67
C GLY A 349 17.35 5.79 1.82
N LEU A 350 16.75 4.60 1.76
CA LEU A 350 15.52 4.33 0.99
C LEU A 350 14.32 5.09 1.55
N GLY A 351 14.11 5.03 2.87
CA GLY A 351 13.01 5.74 3.53
C GLY A 351 13.13 7.25 3.34
N MET A 352 14.35 7.80 3.44
CA MET A 352 14.59 9.23 3.20
C MET A 352 14.42 9.63 1.74
N TYR A 353 14.88 8.80 0.81
CA TYR A 353 14.67 9.02 -0.62
C TYR A 353 13.18 9.11 -0.97
N TRP A 354 12.38 8.15 -0.50
CA TRP A 354 10.94 8.17 -0.70
C TRP A 354 10.26 9.32 0.05
N PHE A 355 10.68 9.61 1.28
CA PHE A 355 10.13 10.71 2.07
C PHE A 355 10.32 12.05 1.36
N ILE A 356 11.54 12.36 0.94
CA ILE A 356 11.84 13.60 0.21
C ILE A 356 11.07 13.62 -1.12
N GLY A 357 11.13 12.55 -1.92
CA GLY A 357 10.43 12.47 -3.19
C GLY A 357 8.92 12.73 -3.06
N ARG A 358 8.27 12.13 -2.05
CA ARG A 358 6.82 12.30 -1.78
C ARG A 358 6.47 13.63 -1.08
N SER A 359 7.45 14.34 -0.51
CA SER A 359 7.22 15.63 0.18
C SER A 359 7.22 16.84 -0.77
N TYR A 360 7.72 16.68 -2.00
CA TYR A 360 7.89 17.76 -2.97
C TYR A 360 7.08 17.57 -4.27
N VAL A 361 6.17 16.60 -4.29
CA VAL A 361 5.26 16.33 -5.43
C VAL A 361 3.92 17.11 -5.30
#